data_572eef8ea3ea0e55f9247805aa8ff1a8
#
_entry.id   572eef8ea3ea0e55f9247805aa8ff1a8
#
_cell.length_a   1.000
_cell.length_b   1.000
_cell.length_c   1.000
_cell.angle_alpha   90.00
_cell.angle_beta   90.00
_cell.angle_gamma   90.00
#
_symmetry.space_group_name_H-M   'P 1'
#
loop_
_entity.id
_entity.type
_entity.pdbx_description
1 polymer ?
#
loop_
_entity_poly.entity_id
_entity_poly.type
_entity_poly.pdbx_seq_one_letter_code
_entity_poly.pdbx_strand_id
1 'polypeptide(L)'
;MGRMVAIGSLAFLGLAFLGIGLGMYFFLKRLVVNGKSVLDEPVNEQTRTDKMGLGELLVYLSIIAIAGVFVVQIMSRGGTGNAILARIVILPPIMALFNARKRTGKAMIALVVSFMVALFLMIAYGQIGLPPKAPELMIDDKPITLTQTSVSDLLKEGFDIYIRENDSFSNDYDEALSSGKIKKYQADKSIFIKKGFRRYSNAVSYAPYLLGKDGLILGSIALYGDETKETVLEDCKIIQFKLDEDRIKAAKSKAISYKLDGVDLLARFEEGNMRTTFADTLWSVPPAHPVDSTQLWYGIQWKSRSDHLFWNEYFSLIRLDENYYMIDFELVGEVARDD
;
A
#
# COMPACT_ATOMS: atom_id res chain seq x y z
N MET A 1 8.70 -17.08 11.65
CA MET A 1 8.08 -17.41 12.96
C MET A 1 6.95 -16.45 13.37
N GLY A 2 7.11 -15.14 13.19
CA GLY A 2 6.06 -14.14 13.54
C GLY A 2 4.74 -14.29 12.78
N ARG A 3 4.82 -14.63 11.50
CA ARG A 3 3.66 -14.78 10.60
C ARG A 3 2.68 -15.88 11.08
N MET A 4 3.17 -17.08 11.34
CA MET A 4 2.32 -18.18 11.83
C MET A 4 1.71 -17.88 13.19
N VAL A 5 2.45 -17.19 14.06
CA VAL A 5 1.95 -16.77 15.38
C VAL A 5 0.85 -15.73 15.22
N ALA A 6 0.99 -14.74 14.35
CA ALA A 6 -0.03 -13.73 14.10
C ALA A 6 -1.31 -14.34 13.50
N ILE A 7 -1.20 -15.20 12.48
CA ILE A 7 -2.35 -15.91 11.89
C ILE A 7 -3.02 -16.80 12.94
N GLY A 8 -2.22 -17.57 13.69
CA GLY A 8 -2.74 -18.45 14.74
C GLY A 8 -3.48 -17.69 15.83
N SER A 9 -2.94 -16.56 16.29
CA SER A 9 -3.60 -15.71 17.31
C SER A 9 -4.90 -15.09 16.80
N LEU A 10 -4.94 -14.62 15.55
CA LEU A 10 -6.15 -14.09 14.94
C LEU A 10 -7.20 -15.17 14.71
N ALA A 11 -6.80 -16.35 14.25
CA ALA A 11 -7.71 -17.50 14.07
C ALA A 11 -8.31 -17.93 15.42
N PHE A 12 -7.47 -18.05 16.45
CA PHE A 12 -7.94 -18.38 17.82
C PHE A 12 -8.93 -17.33 18.36
N LEU A 13 -8.61 -16.04 18.22
CA LEU A 13 -9.47 -14.95 18.65
C LEU A 13 -10.82 -14.95 17.90
N GLY A 14 -10.79 -15.18 16.59
CA GLY A 14 -12.00 -15.31 15.76
C GLY A 14 -12.90 -16.47 16.20
N LEU A 15 -12.32 -17.63 16.47
CA LEU A 15 -13.03 -18.79 16.98
C LEU A 15 -13.62 -18.53 18.38
N ALA A 16 -12.86 -17.88 19.26
CA ALA A 16 -13.33 -17.51 20.59
C ALA A 16 -14.53 -16.55 20.52
N PHE A 17 -14.48 -15.52 19.68
CA PHE A 17 -15.59 -14.59 19.50
C PHE A 17 -16.83 -15.25 18.90
N LEU A 18 -16.64 -16.14 17.93
CA LEU A 18 -17.72 -16.95 17.36
C LEU A 18 -18.36 -17.85 18.43
N GLY A 19 -17.55 -18.50 19.27
CA GLY A 19 -18.01 -19.32 20.39
C GLY A 19 -18.83 -18.53 21.41
N ILE A 20 -18.37 -17.34 21.79
CA ILE A 20 -19.07 -16.44 22.69
C ILE A 20 -20.41 -16.00 22.08
N GLY A 21 -20.42 -15.58 20.80
CA GLY A 21 -21.64 -15.15 20.11
C GLY A 21 -22.70 -16.27 20.03
N LEU A 22 -22.27 -17.47 19.63
CA LEU A 22 -23.15 -18.65 19.59
C LEU A 22 -23.61 -19.04 21.00
N GLY A 23 -22.74 -19.05 22.00
CA GLY A 23 -23.07 -19.35 23.38
C GLY A 23 -24.13 -18.39 23.93
N MET A 24 -23.95 -17.08 23.71
CA MET A 24 -24.96 -16.07 24.06
C MET A 24 -26.31 -16.33 23.38
N TYR A 25 -26.29 -16.64 22.07
CA TYR A 25 -27.51 -16.91 21.31
C TYR A 25 -28.27 -18.11 21.90
N PHE A 26 -27.58 -19.23 22.11
CA PHE A 26 -28.24 -20.44 22.71
C PHE A 26 -28.69 -20.22 24.13
N PHE A 27 -27.92 -19.47 24.94
CA PHE A 27 -28.30 -19.12 26.29
C PHE A 27 -29.59 -18.29 26.33
N LEU A 28 -29.61 -17.17 25.57
CA LEU A 28 -30.77 -16.26 25.52
C LEU A 28 -32.00 -16.92 24.87
N LYS A 29 -31.79 -17.84 23.92
CA LYS A 29 -32.89 -18.63 23.33
C LYS A 29 -33.59 -19.52 24.33
N ARG A 30 -32.86 -20.05 25.32
CA ARG A 30 -33.40 -20.92 26.38
C ARG A 30 -34.05 -20.13 27.55
N LEU A 31 -33.76 -18.84 27.61
CA LEU A 31 -34.23 -18.02 28.73
C LEU A 31 -35.65 -17.52 28.45
N VAL A 32 -36.57 -17.94 29.30
CA VAL A 32 -37.98 -17.50 29.27
C VAL A 32 -38.27 -16.78 30.58
N VAL A 33 -38.73 -15.54 30.51
CA VAL A 33 -39.11 -14.73 31.65
C VAL A 33 -40.56 -14.31 31.50
N ASN A 34 -41.39 -14.59 32.51
CA ASN A 34 -42.84 -14.33 32.50
C ASN A 34 -43.57 -14.93 31.28
N GLY A 35 -43.15 -16.12 30.83
CA GLY A 35 -43.76 -16.81 29.68
C GLY A 35 -43.35 -16.24 28.32
N LYS A 36 -42.49 -15.21 28.27
CA LYS A 36 -42.01 -14.56 27.03
C LYS A 36 -40.55 -14.88 26.78
N SER A 37 -40.20 -15.07 25.50
CA SER A 37 -38.81 -15.28 25.09
C SER A 37 -38.00 -13.98 25.21
N VAL A 38 -36.90 -14.04 25.97
CA VAL A 38 -35.95 -12.91 26.09
C VAL A 38 -35.30 -12.55 24.78
N LEU A 39 -35.26 -13.49 23.82
CA LEU A 39 -34.59 -13.27 22.52
C LEU A 39 -35.36 -12.25 21.67
N ASP A 40 -36.67 -12.33 21.61
CA ASP A 40 -37.52 -11.59 20.67
C ASP A 40 -38.28 -10.42 21.33
N GLU A 41 -38.59 -10.53 22.62
CA GLU A 41 -39.39 -9.53 23.33
C GLU A 41 -38.59 -8.83 24.44
N PRO A 42 -38.87 -7.54 24.74
CA PRO A 42 -38.24 -6.82 25.84
C PRO A 42 -38.69 -7.43 27.18
N VAL A 43 -37.75 -7.69 28.07
CA VAL A 43 -38.01 -8.35 29.38
C VAL A 43 -38.88 -7.50 30.31
N ASN A 44 -38.82 -6.18 30.15
CA ASN A 44 -39.58 -5.23 30.99
C ASN A 44 -40.06 -4.04 30.18
N GLU A 45 -41.34 -3.98 29.86
CA GLU A 45 -41.95 -2.90 29.07
C GLU A 45 -42.04 -1.58 29.87
N GLN A 46 -42.12 -1.67 31.21
CA GLN A 46 -42.26 -0.47 32.08
C GLN A 46 -41.01 0.38 32.16
N THR A 47 -39.84 -0.14 31.80
CA THR A 47 -38.55 0.61 31.78
C THR A 47 -38.23 1.23 30.42
N ARG A 48 -39.11 1.10 29.44
CA ARG A 48 -38.93 1.71 28.13
C ARG A 48 -39.26 3.20 28.21
N THR A 49 -38.24 4.01 28.53
CA THR A 49 -38.35 5.45 28.40
C THR A 49 -37.92 5.84 26.97
N ASP A 50 -38.80 6.47 26.22
CA ASP A 50 -38.50 6.98 24.88
C ASP A 50 -37.53 8.15 24.91
N LYS A 51 -37.27 8.70 26.12
CA LYS A 51 -36.32 9.80 26.32
C LYS A 51 -34.94 9.25 26.66
N MET A 52 -33.95 9.72 25.92
CA MET A 52 -32.55 9.43 26.18
C MET A 52 -32.10 10.15 27.47
N GLY A 53 -31.60 9.40 28.45
CA GLY A 53 -31.01 9.97 29.64
C GLY A 53 -29.68 10.63 29.36
N LEU A 54 -29.29 11.63 30.15
CA LEU A 54 -28.08 12.40 29.99
C LEU A 54 -26.82 11.50 30.04
N GLY A 55 -26.81 10.49 30.90
CA GLY A 55 -25.72 9.50 30.99
C GLY A 55 -25.62 8.62 29.73
N GLU A 56 -26.77 8.19 29.18
CA GLU A 56 -26.82 7.43 27.95
C GLU A 56 -26.31 8.26 26.77
N LEU A 57 -26.71 9.53 26.69
CA LEU A 57 -26.21 10.48 25.66
C LEU A 57 -24.68 10.63 25.73
N LEU A 58 -24.12 10.81 26.93
CA LEU A 58 -22.68 10.93 27.12
C LEU A 58 -21.92 9.67 26.67
N VAL A 59 -22.45 8.47 26.97
CA VAL A 59 -21.86 7.19 26.49
C VAL A 59 -21.87 7.12 24.97
N TYR A 60 -23.00 7.44 24.32
CA TYR A 60 -23.08 7.46 22.86
C TYR A 60 -22.11 8.45 22.23
N LEU A 61 -22.04 9.69 22.77
CA LEU A 61 -21.13 10.71 22.30
C LEU A 61 -19.65 10.27 22.44
N SER A 62 -19.32 9.64 23.59
CA SER A 62 -17.96 9.13 23.81
C SER A 62 -17.59 8.04 22.79
N ILE A 63 -18.50 7.10 22.51
CA ILE A 63 -18.28 6.04 21.53
C ILE A 63 -18.12 6.64 20.11
N ILE A 64 -18.99 7.59 19.76
CA ILE A 64 -18.90 8.28 18.45
C ILE A 64 -17.59 9.05 18.34
N ALA A 65 -17.16 9.74 19.41
CA ALA A 65 -15.89 10.48 19.43
C ALA A 65 -14.69 9.55 19.25
N ILE A 66 -14.63 8.43 20.01
CA ILE A 66 -13.56 7.42 19.88
C ILE A 66 -13.56 6.82 18.48
N ALA A 67 -14.73 6.47 17.95
CA ALA A 67 -14.87 5.96 16.59
C ALA A 67 -14.42 7.01 15.55
N GLY A 68 -14.77 8.28 15.75
CA GLY A 68 -14.34 9.39 14.90
C GLY A 68 -12.82 9.58 14.86
N VAL A 69 -12.17 9.56 16.03
CA VAL A 69 -10.69 9.62 16.12
C VAL A 69 -10.06 8.44 15.37
N PHE A 70 -10.60 7.24 15.55
CA PHE A 70 -10.10 6.04 14.87
C PHE A 70 -10.26 6.13 13.35
N VAL A 71 -11.42 6.65 12.85
CA VAL A 71 -11.62 6.93 11.41
C VAL A 71 -10.58 7.90 10.87
N VAL A 72 -10.42 9.03 11.55
CA VAL A 72 -9.45 10.07 11.12
C VAL A 72 -8.05 9.47 11.06
N GLN A 73 -7.65 8.67 12.05
CA GLN A 73 -6.34 8.03 12.10
C GLN A 73 -6.15 6.99 10.98
N ILE A 74 -7.19 6.24 10.61
CA ILE A 74 -7.14 5.31 9.49
C ILE A 74 -7.10 6.06 8.15
N MET A 75 -7.96 7.08 8.00
CA MET A 75 -8.06 7.84 6.75
C MET A 75 -6.83 8.71 6.47
N SER A 76 -6.16 9.22 7.50
CA SER A 76 -4.93 10.03 7.36
C SER A 76 -3.78 9.25 6.69
N ARG A 77 -3.85 7.92 6.71
CA ARG A 77 -2.86 7.05 6.05
C ARG A 77 -3.15 6.82 4.56
N GLY A 78 -4.25 7.37 4.05
CA GLY A 78 -4.64 7.29 2.63
C GLY A 78 -5.11 5.92 2.16
N GLY A 79 -5.69 5.91 0.95
CA GLY A 79 -6.14 4.69 0.25
C GLY A 79 -7.63 4.35 0.41
N THR A 80 -8.22 3.85 -0.69
CA THR A 80 -9.65 3.48 -0.75
C THR A 80 -9.99 2.34 0.22
N GLY A 81 -9.05 1.41 0.43
CA GLY A 81 -9.20 0.30 1.37
C GLY A 81 -9.38 0.77 2.82
N ASN A 82 -8.70 1.85 3.21
CA ASN A 82 -8.81 2.43 4.55
C ASN A 82 -10.20 3.00 4.82
N ALA A 83 -10.80 3.66 3.82
CA ALA A 83 -12.15 4.19 3.94
C ALA A 83 -13.20 3.08 4.06
N ILE A 84 -13.02 1.96 3.35
CA ILE A 84 -13.89 0.78 3.43
C ILE A 84 -13.78 0.15 4.83
N LEU A 85 -12.55 -0.05 5.32
CA LEU A 85 -12.32 -0.62 6.64
C LEU A 85 -12.93 0.24 7.75
N ALA A 86 -12.74 1.56 7.68
CA ALA A 86 -13.35 2.49 8.63
C ALA A 86 -14.88 2.35 8.68
N ARG A 87 -15.53 2.20 7.53
CA ARG A 87 -16.99 1.96 7.47
C ARG A 87 -17.39 0.63 8.11
N ILE A 88 -16.67 -0.45 7.81
CA ILE A 88 -16.98 -1.80 8.35
C ILE A 88 -16.77 -1.85 9.86
N VAL A 89 -15.76 -1.16 10.40
CA VAL A 89 -15.46 -1.16 11.84
C VAL A 89 -16.43 -0.31 12.64
N ILE A 90 -16.96 0.77 12.09
CA ILE A 90 -17.68 1.80 12.84
C ILE A 90 -19.19 1.72 12.69
N LEU A 91 -19.69 1.54 11.47
CA LEU A 91 -21.14 1.56 11.22
C LEU A 91 -21.89 0.46 11.98
N PRO A 92 -21.46 -0.83 11.99
CA PRO A 92 -22.21 -1.88 12.68
C PRO A 92 -22.34 -1.66 14.20
N PRO A 93 -21.28 -1.31 14.97
CA PRO A 93 -21.40 -0.98 16.37
C PRO A 93 -22.34 0.18 16.66
N ILE A 94 -22.29 1.27 15.87
CA ILE A 94 -23.18 2.42 16.05
C ILE A 94 -24.63 2.00 15.81
N MET A 95 -24.92 1.29 14.71
CA MET A 95 -26.27 0.80 14.42
C MET A 95 -26.76 -0.18 15.49
N ALA A 96 -25.89 -1.05 16.00
CA ALA A 96 -26.22 -1.98 17.06
C ALA A 96 -26.52 -1.28 18.39
N LEU A 97 -25.81 -0.18 18.71
CA LEU A 97 -26.12 0.65 19.88
C LEU A 97 -27.54 1.22 19.81
N PHE A 98 -27.96 1.79 18.69
CA PHE A 98 -29.32 2.27 18.52
C PHE A 98 -30.36 1.16 18.64
N ASN A 99 -30.08 -0.04 18.10
CA ASN A 99 -30.97 -1.18 18.20
C ASN A 99 -31.02 -1.77 19.63
N ALA A 100 -29.96 -1.66 20.42
CA ALA A 100 -29.90 -2.15 21.79
C ALA A 100 -30.93 -1.47 22.68
N ARG A 101 -31.43 -0.29 22.37
CA ARG A 101 -32.52 0.41 23.06
C ARG A 101 -33.81 -0.42 23.09
N LYS A 102 -34.00 -1.34 22.14
CA LYS A 102 -35.16 -2.27 22.13
C LYS A 102 -35.13 -3.27 23.26
N ARG A 103 -34.01 -3.41 23.97
CA ARG A 103 -33.80 -4.32 25.12
C ARG A 103 -34.21 -5.77 24.87
N THR A 104 -34.17 -6.21 23.61
CA THR A 104 -34.39 -7.61 23.24
C THR A 104 -33.06 -8.39 23.26
N GLY A 105 -33.11 -9.69 23.48
CA GLY A 105 -31.91 -10.54 23.40
C GLY A 105 -31.22 -10.47 22.08
N LYS A 106 -31.95 -10.38 20.96
CA LYS A 106 -31.40 -10.18 19.61
C LYS A 106 -30.60 -8.87 19.50
N ALA A 107 -31.13 -7.78 20.04
CA ALA A 107 -30.43 -6.49 20.00
C ALA A 107 -29.16 -6.52 20.87
N MET A 108 -29.17 -7.20 22.00
CA MET A 108 -27.99 -7.40 22.85
C MET A 108 -26.92 -8.26 22.14
N ILE A 109 -27.33 -9.36 21.49
CA ILE A 109 -26.41 -10.19 20.72
C ILE A 109 -25.79 -9.36 19.58
N ALA A 110 -26.60 -8.63 18.82
CA ALA A 110 -26.11 -7.77 17.74
C ALA A 110 -25.09 -6.73 18.22
N LEU A 111 -25.33 -6.14 19.41
CA LEU A 111 -24.42 -5.20 20.04
C LEU A 111 -23.08 -5.88 20.38
N VAL A 112 -23.12 -6.99 21.12
CA VAL A 112 -21.91 -7.70 21.55
C VAL A 112 -21.13 -8.21 20.35
N VAL A 113 -21.78 -8.84 19.37
CA VAL A 113 -21.12 -9.37 18.17
C VAL A 113 -20.49 -8.24 17.35
N SER A 114 -21.19 -7.10 17.17
CA SER A 114 -20.62 -5.99 16.41
C SER A 114 -19.40 -5.37 17.09
N PHE A 115 -19.39 -5.26 18.43
CA PHE A 115 -18.20 -4.84 19.17
C PHE A 115 -17.06 -5.84 19.09
N MET A 116 -17.36 -7.15 19.16
CA MET A 116 -16.34 -8.20 18.98
C MET A 116 -15.72 -8.14 17.58
N VAL A 117 -16.53 -7.97 16.53
CA VAL A 117 -16.04 -7.82 15.16
C VAL A 117 -15.18 -6.57 15.02
N ALA A 118 -15.62 -5.44 15.57
CA ALA A 118 -14.84 -4.21 15.56
C ALA A 118 -13.50 -4.39 16.29
N LEU A 119 -13.51 -4.99 17.48
CA LEU A 119 -12.30 -5.28 18.26
C LEU A 119 -11.36 -6.24 17.50
N PHE A 120 -11.92 -7.29 16.89
CA PHE A 120 -11.14 -8.23 16.07
C PHE A 120 -10.44 -7.51 14.91
N LEU A 121 -11.18 -6.66 14.18
CA LEU A 121 -10.61 -5.89 13.07
C LEU A 121 -9.57 -4.87 13.54
N MET A 122 -9.75 -4.26 14.72
CA MET A 122 -8.75 -3.37 15.33
C MET A 122 -7.47 -4.13 15.70
N ILE A 123 -7.58 -5.31 16.28
CA ILE A 123 -6.43 -6.16 16.62
C ILE A 123 -5.73 -6.64 15.34
N ALA A 124 -6.50 -7.11 14.35
CA ALA A 124 -5.98 -7.51 13.05
C ALA A 124 -5.24 -6.36 12.37
N TYR A 125 -5.82 -5.14 12.38
CA TYR A 125 -5.16 -3.94 11.89
C TYR A 125 -3.87 -3.63 12.65
N GLY A 126 -3.85 -3.78 13.97
CA GLY A 126 -2.65 -3.57 14.79
C GLY A 126 -1.54 -4.59 14.52
N GLN A 127 -1.89 -5.82 14.18
CA GLN A 127 -0.95 -6.91 13.89
C GLN A 127 -0.48 -6.93 12.43
N ILE A 128 -1.41 -6.76 11.48
CA ILE A 128 -1.13 -6.83 10.04
C ILE A 128 -0.78 -5.45 9.48
N GLY A 129 -1.37 -4.38 10.04
CA GLY A 129 -1.32 -3.02 9.49
C GLY A 129 -2.26 -2.85 8.31
N LEU A 130 -2.26 -1.64 7.74
CA LEU A 130 -2.87 -1.38 6.43
C LEU A 130 -1.75 -1.15 5.42
N PRO A 131 -2.00 -1.45 4.14
CA PRO A 131 -0.99 -1.20 3.12
C PRO A 131 -0.58 0.26 3.18
N PRO A 132 0.72 0.56 3.17
CA PRO A 132 1.16 1.92 2.92
C PRO A 132 0.61 2.34 1.55
N LYS A 133 0.40 3.63 1.38
CA LYS A 133 0.19 4.17 0.04
C LYS A 133 1.43 3.82 -0.79
N ALA A 134 1.23 3.18 -1.94
CA ALA A 134 2.34 2.95 -2.86
C ALA A 134 2.91 4.30 -3.30
N PRO A 135 4.25 4.45 -3.39
CA PRO A 135 4.86 5.68 -3.88
C PRO A 135 4.43 5.93 -5.32
N GLU A 136 4.18 7.21 -5.63
CA GLU A 136 3.81 7.64 -6.96
C GLU A 136 4.99 8.31 -7.64
N LEU A 137 5.50 7.66 -8.70
CA LEU A 137 6.48 8.25 -9.60
C LEU A 137 5.73 8.94 -10.74
N MET A 138 5.98 10.22 -10.96
CA MET A 138 5.43 10.97 -12.10
C MET A 138 6.52 11.27 -13.11
N ILE A 139 6.24 11.01 -14.38
CA ILE A 139 7.10 11.38 -15.51
C ILE A 139 6.24 12.21 -16.46
N ASP A 140 6.58 13.49 -16.66
CA ASP A 140 5.79 14.43 -17.48
C ASP A 140 4.30 14.40 -17.12
N ASP A 141 3.99 14.54 -15.84
CA ASP A 141 2.63 14.51 -15.29
C ASP A 141 1.85 13.18 -15.51
N LYS A 142 2.53 12.12 -15.93
CA LYS A 142 1.97 10.77 -16.04
C LYS A 142 2.34 9.94 -14.82
N PRO A 143 1.36 9.47 -14.04
CA PRO A 143 1.64 8.71 -12.83
C PRO A 143 2.02 7.26 -13.17
N ILE A 144 3.06 6.78 -12.53
CA ILE A 144 3.52 5.38 -12.56
C ILE A 144 3.57 4.87 -11.12
N THR A 145 2.73 3.89 -10.82
CA THR A 145 2.73 3.22 -9.51
C THR A 145 3.30 1.82 -9.68
N LEU A 146 4.46 1.57 -9.08
CA LEU A 146 5.08 0.24 -9.14
C LEU A 146 4.14 -0.82 -8.59
N THR A 147 4.24 -2.04 -9.10
CA THR A 147 3.40 -3.20 -8.81
C THR A 147 1.94 -3.07 -9.24
N GLN A 148 1.52 -1.89 -9.74
CA GLN A 148 0.15 -1.63 -10.19
C GLN A 148 0.09 -1.29 -11.68
N THR A 149 0.91 -0.33 -12.14
CA THR A 149 0.97 0.09 -13.55
C THR A 149 1.51 -1.04 -14.42
N SER A 150 0.74 -1.43 -15.43
CA SER A 150 1.14 -2.42 -16.43
C SER A 150 1.86 -1.78 -17.61
N VAL A 151 2.55 -2.61 -18.40
CA VAL A 151 3.13 -2.16 -19.67
C VAL A 151 2.05 -1.66 -20.61
N SER A 152 0.88 -2.30 -20.66
CA SER A 152 -0.24 -1.84 -21.50
C SER A 152 -0.75 -0.46 -21.09
N ASP A 153 -0.69 -0.10 -19.80
CA ASP A 153 -1.07 1.23 -19.33
C ASP A 153 -0.05 2.27 -19.78
N LEU A 154 1.25 1.96 -19.70
CA LEU A 154 2.30 2.85 -20.20
C LEU A 154 2.16 3.12 -21.70
N LEU A 155 1.92 2.08 -22.49
CA LEU A 155 1.73 2.22 -23.94
C LEU A 155 0.52 3.12 -24.27
N LYS A 156 -0.60 3.00 -23.53
CA LYS A 156 -1.78 3.87 -23.68
C LYS A 156 -1.49 5.33 -23.35
N GLU A 157 -0.60 5.57 -22.37
CA GLU A 157 -0.18 6.91 -21.96
C GLU A 157 0.88 7.53 -22.88
N GLY A 158 1.26 6.81 -23.97
CA GLY A 158 2.19 7.28 -24.99
C GLY A 158 3.64 7.02 -24.68
N PHE A 159 3.94 6.17 -23.72
CA PHE A 159 5.29 5.68 -23.52
C PHE A 159 5.63 4.56 -24.50
N ASP A 160 6.91 4.38 -24.75
CA ASP A 160 7.48 3.31 -25.54
C ASP A 160 8.25 2.35 -24.64
N ILE A 161 8.23 1.07 -24.98
CA ILE A 161 9.08 0.07 -24.35
C ILE A 161 10.17 -0.32 -25.31
N TYR A 162 11.41 -0.32 -24.85
CA TYR A 162 12.56 -0.78 -25.61
C TYR A 162 13.19 -2.00 -24.95
N ILE A 163 13.67 -2.92 -25.77
CA ILE A 163 14.24 -4.19 -25.35
C ILE A 163 15.69 -4.24 -25.77
N ARG A 164 16.56 -4.62 -24.86
CA ARG A 164 17.99 -4.85 -25.17
C ARG A 164 18.15 -6.20 -25.82
N GLU A 165 18.79 -6.23 -26.98
CA GLU A 165 19.25 -7.48 -27.60
C GLU A 165 20.63 -7.82 -27.04
N ASN A 166 20.75 -9.02 -26.50
CA ASN A 166 21.95 -9.56 -25.85
C ASN A 166 22.43 -8.68 -24.70
N ASP A 167 22.91 -9.23 -23.64
CA ASP A 167 23.42 -8.59 -22.42
C ASP A 167 24.51 -7.50 -22.66
N SER A 168 24.41 -6.76 -23.76
CA SER A 168 25.32 -5.71 -24.16
C SER A 168 25.06 -4.46 -23.34
N PHE A 169 25.96 -4.19 -22.43
CA PHE A 169 25.95 -3.07 -21.51
C PHE A 169 26.57 -1.82 -22.16
N SER A 170 25.80 -1.13 -22.99
CA SER A 170 26.18 0.23 -23.38
C SER A 170 25.42 1.21 -22.49
N ASN A 171 26.13 2.15 -21.87
CA ASN A 171 25.52 3.29 -21.19
C ASN A 171 25.14 4.39 -22.20
N ASP A 172 25.66 4.33 -23.43
CA ASP A 172 25.25 5.20 -24.50
C ASP A 172 24.01 4.62 -25.21
N TYR A 173 22.85 5.08 -24.76
CA TYR A 173 21.58 4.63 -25.32
C TYR A 173 21.32 5.15 -26.73
N ASP A 174 21.89 6.30 -27.12
CA ASP A 174 21.72 6.86 -28.45
C ASP A 174 22.54 6.04 -29.48
N GLU A 175 23.74 5.63 -29.09
CA GLU A 175 24.52 4.66 -29.89
C GLU A 175 23.85 3.30 -29.95
N ALA A 176 23.30 2.82 -28.80
CA ALA A 176 22.64 1.53 -28.75
C ALA A 176 21.36 1.49 -29.61
N LEU A 177 20.59 2.59 -29.64
CA LEU A 177 19.42 2.74 -30.51
C LEU A 177 19.83 2.78 -32.00
N SER A 178 20.84 3.59 -32.36
CA SER A 178 21.29 3.74 -33.73
C SER A 178 21.93 2.46 -34.28
N SER A 179 22.63 1.69 -33.44
CA SER A 179 23.25 0.40 -33.80
C SER A 179 22.29 -0.79 -33.78
N GLY A 180 21.02 -0.60 -33.37
CA GLY A 180 20.02 -1.66 -33.30
C GLY A 180 20.19 -2.64 -32.13
N LYS A 181 21.09 -2.35 -31.17
CA LYS A 181 21.29 -3.12 -29.94
C LYS A 181 20.08 -2.98 -28.99
N ILE A 182 19.31 -1.93 -29.18
CA ILE A 182 18.06 -1.66 -28.47
C ILE A 182 16.94 -1.50 -29.49
N LYS A 183 15.86 -2.25 -29.37
CA LYS A 183 14.74 -2.21 -30.30
C LYS A 183 13.44 -1.78 -29.59
N LYS A 184 12.68 -0.93 -30.24
CA LYS A 184 11.35 -0.56 -29.79
C LYS A 184 10.42 -1.77 -29.89
N TYR A 185 9.71 -2.07 -28.82
CA TYR A 185 8.69 -3.10 -28.77
C TYR A 185 7.46 -2.68 -29.59
N GLN A 186 6.96 -3.58 -30.42
CA GLN A 186 5.86 -3.27 -31.36
C GLN A 186 4.46 -3.50 -30.76
N ALA A 187 4.37 -3.85 -29.48
CA ALA A 187 3.11 -4.17 -28.79
C ALA A 187 2.29 -5.28 -29.48
N ASP A 188 2.98 -6.28 -30.01
CA ASP A 188 2.44 -7.37 -30.83
C ASP A 188 2.19 -8.66 -30.06
N LYS A 189 2.31 -8.60 -28.72
CA LYS A 189 2.19 -9.74 -27.80
C LYS A 189 3.13 -10.91 -28.08
N SER A 190 4.23 -10.65 -28.75
CA SER A 190 5.21 -11.67 -29.13
C SER A 190 6.16 -12.06 -28.01
N ILE A 191 6.24 -11.25 -26.93
CA ILE A 191 7.20 -11.42 -25.86
C ILE A 191 6.51 -11.89 -24.58
N PHE A 192 7.06 -12.96 -23.98
CA PHE A 192 6.59 -13.50 -22.73
C PHE A 192 7.67 -13.37 -21.65
N ILE A 193 7.25 -12.91 -20.47
CA ILE A 193 8.07 -12.86 -19.29
C ILE A 193 7.92 -14.21 -18.55
N LYS A 194 9.07 -14.77 -18.20
CA LYS A 194 9.11 -16.03 -17.43
C LYS A 194 8.46 -15.85 -16.07
N LYS A 195 7.82 -16.92 -15.59
CA LYS A 195 7.24 -16.98 -14.26
C LYS A 195 8.26 -16.71 -13.15
N GLY A 196 7.78 -16.22 -12.02
CA GLY A 196 8.56 -15.97 -10.82
C GLY A 196 9.01 -14.52 -10.71
N PHE A 197 9.22 -14.12 -9.47
CA PHE A 197 9.73 -12.79 -9.14
C PHE A 197 11.25 -12.77 -9.31
N ARG A 198 11.76 -11.85 -10.11
CA ARG A 198 13.19 -11.60 -10.23
C ARG A 198 13.51 -10.20 -9.75
N ARG A 199 14.04 -10.10 -8.54
CA ARG A 199 14.75 -8.90 -8.11
C ARG A 199 16.13 -8.93 -8.77
N TYR A 200 16.42 -7.96 -9.62
CA TYR A 200 17.76 -7.78 -10.13
C TYR A 200 18.61 -7.20 -8.98
N SER A 201 19.63 -7.94 -8.55
CA SER A 201 20.46 -7.56 -7.41
C SER A 201 21.19 -6.23 -7.69
N ASN A 202 21.34 -5.43 -6.63
CA ASN A 202 21.84 -4.06 -6.66
C ASN A 202 23.25 -3.87 -7.26
N ALA A 203 24.02 -4.94 -7.42
CA ALA A 203 25.42 -4.83 -7.81
C ALA A 203 25.66 -4.71 -9.33
N VAL A 204 24.76 -5.22 -10.21
CA VAL A 204 24.98 -5.29 -11.66
C VAL A 204 23.64 -5.30 -12.42
N SER A 205 22.66 -4.55 -12.02
CA SER A 205 21.35 -4.70 -12.64
C SER A 205 21.09 -3.68 -13.73
N TYR A 206 21.43 -4.08 -14.92
CA TYR A 206 20.80 -3.51 -16.08
C TYR A 206 19.46 -4.20 -16.29
N ALA A 207 18.39 -3.49 -16.00
CA ALA A 207 17.07 -3.99 -16.33
C ALA A 207 16.99 -4.25 -17.84
N PRO A 208 16.42 -5.39 -18.28
CA PRO A 208 16.40 -5.75 -19.70
C PRO A 208 15.49 -4.86 -20.53
N TYR A 209 14.65 -4.04 -19.89
CA TYR A 209 13.67 -3.18 -20.52
C TYR A 209 13.98 -1.72 -20.24
N LEU A 210 13.72 -0.86 -21.23
CA LEU A 210 13.84 0.58 -21.08
C LEU A 210 12.50 1.23 -21.37
N LEU A 211 12.19 2.22 -20.57
CA LEU A 211 11.05 3.11 -20.77
C LEU A 211 11.52 4.28 -21.63
N GLY A 212 10.74 4.61 -22.65
CA GLY A 212 11.04 5.76 -23.51
C GLY A 212 9.79 6.51 -23.91
N LYS A 213 9.97 7.64 -24.56
CA LYS A 213 8.92 8.45 -25.17
C LYS A 213 9.54 9.30 -26.29
N ASP A 214 8.87 9.36 -27.42
CA ASP A 214 9.28 10.17 -28.58
C ASP A 214 10.74 9.92 -29.00
N GLY A 215 11.21 8.67 -28.92
CA GLY A 215 12.57 8.27 -29.28
C GLY A 215 13.62 8.55 -28.20
N LEU A 216 13.26 9.12 -27.06
CA LEU A 216 14.15 9.36 -25.94
C LEU A 216 13.98 8.26 -24.89
N ILE A 217 15.09 7.71 -24.41
CA ILE A 217 15.06 6.77 -23.27
C ILE A 217 14.95 7.58 -21.98
N LEU A 218 13.91 7.28 -21.19
CA LEU A 218 13.57 7.96 -19.94
C LEU A 218 14.14 7.27 -18.71
N GLY A 219 14.39 5.97 -18.78
CA GLY A 219 14.92 5.19 -17.67
C GLY A 219 14.89 3.70 -17.97
N SER A 220 15.43 2.89 -17.07
CA SER A 220 15.34 1.44 -17.15
C SER A 220 14.26 0.91 -16.22
N ILE A 221 13.59 -0.17 -16.62
CA ILE A 221 12.50 -0.80 -15.86
C ILE A 221 12.71 -2.30 -15.75
N ALA A 222 12.29 -2.87 -14.61
CA ALA A 222 12.10 -4.30 -14.46
C ALA A 222 10.61 -4.63 -14.38
N LEU A 223 10.26 -5.78 -14.92
CA LEU A 223 8.87 -6.21 -15.06
C LEU A 223 8.62 -7.50 -14.30
N TYR A 224 7.42 -7.63 -13.80
CA TYR A 224 6.89 -8.83 -13.14
C TYR A 224 5.56 -9.21 -13.77
N GLY A 225 5.42 -10.46 -14.16
CA GLY A 225 4.19 -11.00 -14.72
C GLY A 225 3.38 -11.75 -13.68
N ASP A 226 3.75 -13.00 -13.44
CA ASP A 226 3.02 -13.91 -12.55
C ASP A 226 4.00 -14.88 -11.87
N GLU A 227 3.67 -15.33 -10.65
CA GLU A 227 4.52 -16.25 -9.89
C GLU A 227 4.52 -17.66 -10.48
N THR A 228 3.43 -18.09 -11.09
CA THR A 228 3.19 -19.48 -11.48
C THR A 228 3.22 -19.75 -12.98
N LYS A 229 2.95 -18.74 -13.81
CA LYS A 229 2.84 -18.84 -15.26
C LYS A 229 3.62 -17.77 -16.01
N GLU A 230 3.94 -18.03 -17.25
CA GLU A 230 4.47 -17.02 -18.16
C GLU A 230 3.37 -15.99 -18.50
N THR A 231 3.76 -14.74 -18.62
CA THR A 231 2.85 -13.61 -18.84
C THR A 231 3.31 -12.81 -20.04
N VAL A 232 2.38 -12.41 -20.89
CA VAL A 232 2.65 -11.50 -22.03
C VAL A 232 3.20 -10.18 -21.51
N LEU A 233 4.16 -9.60 -22.23
CA LEU A 233 4.86 -8.38 -21.80
C LEU A 233 3.89 -7.24 -21.42
N GLU A 234 2.83 -7.05 -22.19
CA GLU A 234 1.83 -5.99 -21.97
C GLU A 234 1.09 -6.12 -20.64
N ASP A 235 0.88 -7.35 -20.17
CA ASP A 235 0.17 -7.62 -18.93
C ASP A 235 1.07 -7.58 -17.70
N CYS A 236 2.40 -7.45 -17.91
CA CYS A 236 3.37 -7.37 -16.84
C CYS A 236 3.33 -6.00 -16.16
N LYS A 237 3.57 -5.99 -14.86
CA LYS A 237 3.63 -4.79 -14.02
C LYS A 237 5.07 -4.34 -13.84
N ILE A 238 5.25 -3.02 -13.70
CA ILE A 238 6.55 -2.45 -13.39
C ILE A 238 6.84 -2.71 -11.91
N ILE A 239 8.02 -3.25 -11.61
CA ILE A 239 8.48 -3.48 -10.23
C ILE A 239 9.75 -2.71 -9.89
N GLN A 240 10.42 -2.14 -10.86
CA GLN A 240 11.61 -1.32 -10.66
C GLN A 240 11.66 -0.24 -11.73
N PHE A 241 12.05 0.95 -11.31
CA PHE A 241 12.42 2.05 -12.19
C PHE A 241 13.76 2.63 -11.76
N LYS A 242 14.67 2.88 -12.70
CA LYS A 242 15.99 3.42 -12.42
C LYS A 242 16.38 4.51 -13.41
N LEU A 243 16.98 5.57 -12.86
CA LEU A 243 17.66 6.63 -13.61
C LEU A 243 19.15 6.57 -13.33
N ASP A 244 19.94 6.62 -14.36
CA ASP A 244 21.38 6.85 -14.30
C ASP A 244 21.73 8.32 -14.59
N GLU A 245 22.98 8.69 -14.39
CA GLU A 245 23.46 10.05 -14.54
C GLU A 245 23.23 10.60 -15.98
N ASP A 246 23.37 9.76 -17.01
CA ASP A 246 23.18 10.18 -18.39
C ASP A 246 21.70 10.47 -18.70
N ARG A 247 20.79 9.67 -18.15
CA ARG A 247 19.33 9.93 -18.25
C ARG A 247 18.91 11.17 -17.50
N ILE A 248 19.50 11.43 -16.34
CA ILE A 248 19.27 12.66 -15.57
C ILE A 248 19.74 13.90 -16.38
N LYS A 249 20.91 13.84 -17.00
CA LYS A 249 21.41 14.90 -17.87
C LYS A 249 20.52 15.10 -19.11
N ALA A 250 20.12 14.01 -19.76
CA ALA A 250 19.23 14.05 -20.92
C ALA A 250 17.86 14.64 -20.54
N ALA A 251 17.29 14.28 -19.40
CA ALA A 251 16.03 14.81 -18.90
C ALA A 251 16.08 16.33 -18.68
N LYS A 252 17.14 16.81 -18.02
CA LYS A 252 17.36 18.25 -17.82
C LYS A 252 17.45 18.99 -19.17
N SER A 253 18.13 18.43 -20.17
CA SER A 253 18.27 19.06 -21.48
C SER A 253 16.99 19.10 -22.31
N LYS A 254 16.07 18.16 -22.07
CA LYS A 254 14.79 18.00 -22.79
C LYS A 254 13.59 18.50 -21.99
N ALA A 255 13.84 19.11 -20.82
CA ALA A 255 12.80 19.61 -19.91
C ALA A 255 11.77 18.55 -19.46
N ILE A 256 12.21 17.28 -19.32
CA ILE A 256 11.39 16.21 -18.80
C ILE A 256 11.37 16.30 -17.28
N SER A 257 10.19 16.19 -16.67
CA SER A 257 10.03 16.25 -15.24
C SER A 257 9.92 14.85 -14.62
N TYR A 258 10.56 14.66 -13.45
CA TYR A 258 10.42 13.48 -12.62
C TYR A 258 10.07 13.89 -11.21
N LYS A 259 8.99 13.34 -10.66
CA LYS A 259 8.57 13.61 -9.27
C LYS A 259 8.29 12.31 -8.54
N LEU A 260 8.70 12.22 -7.29
CA LEU A 260 8.38 11.12 -6.38
C LEU A 260 7.53 11.66 -5.23
N ASP A 261 6.28 11.22 -5.13
CA ASP A 261 5.31 11.74 -4.14
C ASP A 261 5.27 13.28 -4.11
N GLY A 262 5.40 13.92 -5.29
CA GLY A 262 5.41 15.37 -5.46
C GLY A 262 6.77 16.04 -5.32
N VAL A 263 7.81 15.36 -4.84
CA VAL A 263 9.18 15.89 -4.78
C VAL A 263 9.81 15.85 -6.16
N ASP A 264 10.27 17.00 -6.66
CA ASP A 264 11.01 17.08 -7.92
C ASP A 264 12.41 16.45 -7.78
N LEU A 265 12.64 15.37 -8.52
CA LEU A 265 13.89 14.61 -8.47
C LEU A 265 15.05 15.32 -9.19
N LEU A 266 14.79 16.29 -10.08
CA LEU A 266 15.82 17.02 -10.80
C LEU A 266 16.23 18.34 -10.11
N ALA A 267 15.49 18.76 -9.10
CA ALA A 267 15.82 19.90 -8.27
C ALA A 267 16.93 19.59 -7.26
N ARG A 268 17.47 20.61 -6.62
CA ARG A 268 18.40 20.42 -5.50
C ARG A 268 17.62 19.88 -4.28
N PHE A 269 18.13 18.83 -3.67
CA PHE A 269 17.51 18.22 -2.50
C PHE A 269 17.80 19.03 -1.24
N GLU A 270 16.75 19.34 -0.50
CA GLU A 270 16.80 19.99 0.79
C GLU A 270 16.30 19.02 1.87
N GLU A 271 17.09 18.83 2.92
CA GLU A 271 16.76 17.90 4.01
C GLU A 271 15.39 18.19 4.64
N GLY A 272 15.05 19.47 4.82
CA GLY A 272 13.77 19.87 5.38
C GLY A 272 12.58 19.41 4.57
N ASN A 273 12.64 19.53 3.24
CA ASN A 273 11.60 19.07 2.32
C ASN A 273 11.49 17.55 2.33
N MET A 274 12.61 16.83 2.33
CA MET A 274 12.64 15.37 2.39
C MET A 274 12.05 14.85 3.71
N ARG A 275 12.40 15.45 4.85
CA ARG A 275 11.83 15.09 6.14
C ARG A 275 10.34 15.39 6.25
N THR A 276 9.88 16.48 5.63
CA THR A 276 8.45 16.85 5.65
C THR A 276 7.64 15.90 4.79
N THR A 277 8.12 15.54 3.59
CA THR A 277 7.38 14.70 2.65
C THR A 277 7.38 13.24 3.05
N PHE A 278 8.55 12.70 3.44
CA PHE A 278 8.72 11.26 3.65
C PHE A 278 8.70 10.86 5.14
N ALA A 279 8.86 11.80 6.06
CA ALA A 279 8.72 11.59 7.50
C ALA A 279 9.25 10.24 8.00
N ASP A 280 8.35 9.38 8.51
CA ASP A 280 8.69 8.06 9.08
C ASP A 280 9.14 7.03 8.02
N THR A 281 8.98 7.31 6.74
CA THR A 281 9.44 6.42 5.66
C THR A 281 10.90 6.64 5.30
N LEU A 282 11.47 7.77 5.72
CA LEU A 282 12.87 8.12 5.47
C LEU A 282 13.77 7.36 6.45
N TRP A 283 14.43 6.31 6.00
CA TRP A 283 15.29 5.47 6.85
C TRP A 283 16.78 5.85 6.79
N SER A 284 17.19 6.60 5.76
CA SER A 284 18.55 7.13 5.65
C SER A 284 18.53 8.55 5.10
N VAL A 285 19.42 9.37 5.67
CA VAL A 285 19.61 10.78 5.32
C VAL A 285 21.11 11.01 5.14
N PRO A 286 21.57 11.77 4.12
CA PRO A 286 22.97 12.12 3.97
C PRO A 286 23.50 12.81 5.24
N PRO A 287 24.75 12.53 5.66
CA PRO A 287 25.35 13.25 6.78
C PRO A 287 25.56 14.73 6.42
N ALA A 288 25.43 15.60 7.41
CA ALA A 288 25.62 17.06 7.22
C ALA A 288 27.05 17.40 6.74
N HIS A 289 28.02 16.56 7.12
CA HIS A 289 29.43 16.66 6.70
C HIS A 289 29.90 15.31 6.19
N PRO A 290 29.68 14.98 4.92
CA PRO A 290 30.10 13.71 4.34
C PRO A 290 31.65 13.62 4.31
N VAL A 291 32.16 12.45 4.65
CA VAL A 291 33.60 12.16 4.57
C VAL A 291 33.98 11.88 3.11
N ASP A 292 33.07 11.30 2.36
CA ASP A 292 33.18 11.04 0.93
C ASP A 292 31.83 11.09 0.23
N SER A 293 31.83 11.16 -1.10
CA SER A 293 30.61 11.22 -1.93
C SER A 293 29.76 9.95 -1.86
N THR A 294 30.28 8.82 -1.40
CA THR A 294 29.57 7.56 -1.30
C THR A 294 28.51 7.56 -0.20
N GLN A 295 28.58 8.53 0.72
CA GLN A 295 27.66 8.72 1.83
C GLN A 295 26.48 9.65 1.48
N LEU A 296 26.50 10.29 0.31
CA LEU A 296 25.46 11.25 -0.09
C LEU A 296 24.27 10.53 -0.73
N TRP A 297 23.36 10.04 0.09
CA TRP A 297 22.16 9.38 -0.39
C TRP A 297 20.99 9.46 0.59
N TYR A 298 19.76 9.52 0.04
CA TYR A 298 18.53 9.32 0.78
C TYR A 298 18.02 7.90 0.54
N GLY A 299 17.61 7.23 1.61
CA GLY A 299 16.93 5.96 1.57
C GLY A 299 15.49 6.11 2.07
N ILE A 300 14.51 5.73 1.25
CA ILE A 300 13.10 5.81 1.58
C ILE A 300 12.51 4.41 1.53
N GLN A 301 11.73 4.04 2.53
CA GLN A 301 11.08 2.73 2.57
C GLN A 301 9.64 2.89 3.02
N TRP A 302 8.72 2.53 2.14
CA TRP A 302 7.31 2.44 2.47
C TRP A 302 7.03 1.04 2.99
N LYS A 303 6.88 0.91 4.33
CA LYS A 303 6.63 -0.36 5.02
C LYS A 303 5.23 -0.40 5.56
N SER A 304 4.59 -1.58 5.48
CA SER A 304 3.53 -1.91 6.41
C SER A 304 4.15 -2.12 7.79
N ARG A 305 3.42 -1.84 8.87
CA ARG A 305 3.88 -2.05 10.25
C ARG A 305 3.98 -3.53 10.65
N SER A 306 3.58 -4.44 9.80
CA SER A 306 3.58 -5.88 10.02
C SER A 306 4.53 -6.58 9.08
N ASP A 307 4.99 -7.77 9.47
CA ASP A 307 5.90 -8.62 8.70
C ASP A 307 5.22 -9.17 7.42
N HIS A 308 4.80 -8.31 6.53
CA HIS A 308 4.53 -8.54 5.10
C HIS A 308 3.61 -9.72 4.76
N LEU A 309 2.53 -9.90 5.48
CA LEU A 309 1.63 -11.01 5.18
C LEU A 309 0.89 -10.84 3.86
N PHE A 310 0.59 -9.58 3.47
CA PHE A 310 -0.32 -9.33 2.33
C PHE A 310 0.01 -8.07 1.50
N TRP A 311 1.12 -7.35 1.80
CA TRP A 311 1.37 -6.04 1.23
C TRP A 311 2.68 -5.96 0.50
N ASN A 312 2.69 -5.27 -0.63
CA ASN A 312 3.91 -4.94 -1.34
C ASN A 312 4.76 -3.97 -0.53
N GLU A 313 6.05 -4.12 -0.59
CA GLU A 313 7.02 -3.17 -0.06
C GLU A 313 7.63 -2.34 -1.17
N TYR A 314 8.06 -1.14 -0.82
CA TYR A 314 8.68 -0.23 -1.77
C TYR A 314 9.93 0.37 -1.14
N PHE A 315 10.98 0.48 -1.94
CA PHE A 315 12.25 1.07 -1.55
C PHE A 315 12.68 2.08 -2.61
N SER A 316 13.20 3.21 -2.18
CA SER A 316 13.86 4.16 -3.05
C SER A 316 15.23 4.50 -2.53
N LEU A 317 16.18 4.61 -3.46
CA LEU A 317 17.52 5.09 -3.23
C LEU A 317 17.76 6.28 -4.15
N ILE A 318 18.15 7.42 -3.56
CA ILE A 318 18.48 8.65 -4.27
C ILE A 318 19.91 9.00 -3.95
N ARG A 319 20.84 8.80 -4.89
CA ARG A 319 22.25 9.22 -4.73
C ARG A 319 22.45 10.63 -5.23
N LEU A 320 23.24 11.40 -4.51
CA LEU A 320 23.48 12.81 -4.74
C LEU A 320 24.96 13.11 -5.02
N ASP A 321 25.18 14.18 -5.76
CA ASP A 321 26.50 14.81 -5.88
C ASP A 321 26.80 15.71 -4.66
N GLU A 322 27.96 16.33 -4.65
CA GLU A 322 28.44 17.24 -3.60
C GLU A 322 27.57 18.51 -3.46
N ASN A 323 26.79 18.84 -4.49
CA ASN A 323 25.87 19.98 -4.51
C ASN A 323 24.43 19.61 -4.16
N TYR A 324 24.20 18.36 -3.74
CA TYR A 324 22.89 17.77 -3.41
C TYR A 324 21.94 17.67 -4.61
N TYR A 325 22.47 17.51 -5.83
CA TYR A 325 21.68 17.11 -6.99
C TYR A 325 21.74 15.60 -7.20
N MET A 326 20.66 15.03 -7.65
CA MET A 326 20.57 13.59 -7.93
C MET A 326 21.50 13.19 -9.10
N ILE A 327 22.27 12.12 -8.88
CA ILE A 327 23.13 11.47 -9.89
C ILE A 327 22.68 10.04 -10.20
N ASP A 328 21.89 9.42 -9.31
CA ASP A 328 21.32 8.10 -9.54
C ASP A 328 20.03 7.97 -8.70
N PHE A 329 19.04 7.30 -9.27
CA PHE A 329 17.77 7.06 -8.63
C PHE A 329 17.28 5.66 -8.90
N GLU A 330 16.82 5.00 -7.88
CA GLU A 330 16.19 3.69 -7.99
C GLU A 330 14.92 3.66 -7.13
N LEU A 331 13.84 3.14 -7.69
CA LEU A 331 12.60 2.82 -7.00
C LEU A 331 12.26 1.36 -7.28
N VAL A 332 12.09 0.56 -6.23
CA VAL A 332 11.80 -0.87 -6.32
C VAL A 332 10.53 -1.18 -5.57
N GLY A 333 9.66 -2.00 -6.15
CA GLY A 333 8.51 -2.60 -5.48
C GLY A 333 8.72 -4.10 -5.33
N GLU A 334 8.59 -4.60 -4.11
CA GLU A 334 8.56 -6.04 -3.82
C GLU A 334 7.11 -6.50 -3.72
N VAL A 335 6.73 -7.47 -4.54
CA VAL A 335 5.40 -8.07 -4.50
C VAL A 335 5.33 -9.00 -3.29
N ALA A 336 4.28 -8.86 -2.48
CA ALA A 336 4.07 -9.75 -1.34
C ALA A 336 3.92 -11.20 -1.80
N ARG A 337 4.52 -12.13 -1.04
CA ARG A 337 4.47 -13.56 -1.32
C ARG A 337 3.80 -14.29 -0.18
N ASP A 338 3.11 -15.38 -0.53
CA ASP A 338 2.45 -16.28 0.42
C ASP A 338 3.36 -17.42 0.91
N ASP A 339 4.69 -17.30 0.78
CA ASP A 339 5.66 -18.34 1.21
C ASP A 339 5.69 -18.57 2.74
#